data_b0e71ee352a7607a91d20d99f863e899
#
_entry.id   b0e71ee352a7607a91d20d99f863e899
#
_cell.length_a   1.000
_cell.length_b   1.000
_cell.length_c   1.000
_cell.angle_alpha   90.00
_cell.angle_beta   90.00
_cell.angle_gamma   90.00
#
_symmetry.space_group_name_H-M   'P 1'
#
loop_
_entity.id
_entity.type
_entity.pdbx_description
1 polymer ?
#
loop_
_entity_poly.entity_id
_entity_poly.type
_entity_poly.pdbx_seq_one_letter_code
_entity_poly.pdbx_strand_id
1 'polypeptide(L)'
;MREARRHGDALMPVMNYCIRREDRFHALDCHWHSEMELFRVMQGTLTVQCGTDLFEAHAGDIVFFNSGELHAAVPVEAGEELYFEAIVFSPDLLCSTANDIIRVKYIQPVLDGELTVPRLIRAGTNLHESVSAAFQTAYTMLENRPPFFEFPVK
;
A
#
# COMPACT_ATOMS: atom_id res chain seq x y z
N MET A 1 12.80 -11.02 2.26
CA MET A 1 14.11 -10.32 2.06
C MET A 1 13.87 -8.82 2.19
N ARG A 2 14.87 -8.02 2.64
CA ARG A 2 14.72 -6.56 2.61
C ARG A 2 14.75 -6.06 1.16
N GLU A 3 13.78 -5.27 0.76
CA GLU A 3 13.79 -4.65 -0.57
C GLU A 3 14.87 -3.57 -0.63
N ALA A 4 15.62 -3.53 -1.74
CA ALA A 4 16.67 -2.54 -1.98
C ALA A 4 16.18 -1.33 -2.81
N ARG A 5 14.95 -1.37 -3.30
CA ARG A 5 14.36 -0.30 -4.13
C ARG A 5 14.10 0.94 -3.27
N ARG A 6 14.31 2.12 -3.85
CA ARG A 6 13.89 3.39 -3.26
C ARG A 6 12.55 3.81 -3.82
N HIS A 7 11.63 4.16 -2.94
CA HIS A 7 10.27 4.60 -3.28
C HIS A 7 10.20 6.13 -3.21
N GLY A 8 10.31 6.79 -4.36
CA GLY A 8 10.36 8.25 -4.46
C GLY A 8 11.74 8.84 -4.18
N ASP A 9 11.76 10.09 -3.80
CA ASP A 9 12.98 10.85 -3.48
C ASP A 9 12.91 11.47 -2.06
N ALA A 10 13.94 12.24 -1.67
CA ALA A 10 14.03 12.79 -0.33
C ALA A 10 12.98 13.87 -0.02
N LEU A 11 12.44 14.55 -1.02
CA LEU A 11 11.43 15.61 -0.86
C LEU A 11 10.01 15.06 -1.03
N MET A 12 9.86 13.99 -1.81
CA MET A 12 8.60 13.32 -2.09
C MET A 12 8.80 11.80 -1.99
N PRO A 13 8.89 11.24 -0.75
CA PRO A 13 9.20 9.84 -0.51
C PRO A 13 7.95 8.96 -0.68
N VAL A 14 7.43 8.93 -1.91
CA VAL A 14 6.27 8.15 -2.33
C VAL A 14 6.41 7.74 -3.79
N MET A 15 5.92 6.55 -4.12
CA MET A 15 5.87 6.03 -5.48
C MET A 15 4.60 5.21 -5.69
N ASN A 16 4.01 5.33 -6.87
CA ASN A 16 2.93 4.46 -7.31
C ASN A 16 3.44 3.37 -8.26
N TYR A 17 2.79 2.23 -8.23
CA TYR A 17 3.09 1.07 -9.07
C TYR A 17 1.81 0.56 -9.72
N CYS A 18 1.95 0.16 -10.99
CA CYS A 18 0.94 -0.54 -11.76
C CYS A 18 1.56 -1.87 -12.20
N ILE A 19 1.05 -2.98 -11.72
CA ILE A 19 1.62 -4.30 -11.99
C ILE A 19 0.55 -5.18 -12.62
N ARG A 20 0.85 -5.62 -13.83
CA ARG A 20 0.07 -6.62 -14.57
C ARG A 20 0.92 -7.86 -14.72
N ARG A 21 0.39 -9.00 -14.33
CA ARG A 21 1.10 -10.29 -14.38
C ARG A 21 0.25 -11.31 -15.11
N GLU A 22 0.88 -11.97 -16.07
CA GLU A 22 0.36 -13.15 -16.77
C GLU A 22 1.09 -14.44 -16.34
N ASP A 23 2.16 -14.29 -15.57
CA ASP A 23 3.00 -15.41 -15.13
C ASP A 23 2.54 -16.01 -13.79
N ARG A 24 2.70 -17.33 -13.70
CA ARG A 24 2.03 -18.23 -12.77
C ARG A 24 2.59 -18.26 -11.34
N PHE A 25 3.64 -17.50 -11.00
CA PHE A 25 4.41 -17.86 -9.82
C PHE A 25 4.33 -16.89 -8.66
N HIS A 26 4.42 -15.60 -8.85
CA HIS A 26 4.36 -14.62 -7.76
C HIS A 26 3.75 -13.30 -8.25
N ALA A 27 2.74 -12.82 -7.55
CA ALA A 27 2.26 -11.46 -7.74
C ALA A 27 3.21 -10.47 -7.07
N LEU A 28 3.62 -10.78 -5.84
CA LEU A 28 4.54 -10.01 -5.02
C LEU A 28 5.46 -10.95 -4.26
N ASP A 29 6.75 -10.92 -4.55
CA ASP A 29 7.76 -11.72 -3.85
C ASP A 29 7.83 -11.35 -2.37
N CYS A 30 8.13 -12.34 -1.51
CA CYS A 30 8.22 -12.13 -0.07
C CYS A 30 9.36 -11.18 0.29
N HIS A 31 8.99 -9.98 0.76
CA HIS A 31 9.93 -8.92 1.13
C HIS A 31 9.40 -8.03 2.26
N TRP A 32 10.19 -7.06 2.67
CA TRP A 32 9.82 -5.99 3.58
C TRP A 32 10.62 -4.72 3.26
N HIS A 33 10.06 -3.56 3.57
CA HIS A 33 10.68 -2.25 3.43
C HIS A 33 10.27 -1.33 4.59
N SER A 34 10.91 -0.17 4.71
CA SER A 34 10.66 0.82 5.78
C SER A 34 9.46 1.71 5.53
N GLU A 35 8.90 1.65 4.37
CA GLU A 35 7.74 2.41 3.93
C GLU A 35 6.44 1.69 4.36
N MET A 36 5.34 2.43 4.37
CA MET A 36 3.98 1.89 4.38
C MET A 36 3.51 1.66 2.95
N GLU A 37 2.60 0.72 2.73
CA GLU A 37 2.04 0.44 1.42
C GLU A 37 0.53 0.27 1.48
N LEU A 38 -0.16 0.89 0.53
CA LEU A 38 -1.55 0.57 0.16
C LEU A 38 -1.52 -0.16 -1.17
N PHE A 39 -2.07 -1.36 -1.17
CA PHE A 39 -2.10 -2.27 -2.30
C PHE A 39 -3.56 -2.54 -2.70
N ARG A 40 -3.97 -2.17 -3.91
CA ARG A 40 -5.33 -2.33 -4.42
C ARG A 40 -5.39 -3.41 -5.48
N VAL A 41 -6.20 -4.44 -5.26
CA VAL A 41 -6.47 -5.48 -6.26
C VAL A 41 -7.46 -4.95 -7.29
N MET A 42 -7.06 -4.90 -8.56
CA MET A 42 -7.90 -4.43 -9.67
C MET A 42 -8.54 -5.59 -10.43
N GLN A 43 -7.82 -6.73 -10.53
CA GLN A 43 -8.28 -7.94 -11.21
C GLN A 43 -7.62 -9.17 -10.58
N GLY A 44 -8.38 -10.25 -10.48
CA GLY A 44 -7.94 -11.52 -9.94
C GLY A 44 -8.15 -11.68 -8.44
N THR A 45 -7.65 -12.80 -7.91
CA THR A 45 -7.71 -13.16 -6.49
C THR A 45 -6.34 -13.55 -6.00
N LEU A 46 -5.93 -12.99 -4.88
CA LEU A 46 -4.62 -13.17 -4.29
C LEU A 46 -4.72 -13.76 -2.89
N THR A 47 -3.89 -14.75 -2.59
CA THR A 47 -3.54 -15.07 -1.20
C THR A 47 -2.43 -14.13 -0.76
N VAL A 48 -2.72 -13.30 0.23
CA VAL A 48 -1.82 -12.29 0.77
C VAL A 48 -1.28 -12.77 2.11
N GLN A 49 0.04 -12.70 2.26
CA GLN A 49 0.72 -12.82 3.54
C GLN A 49 1.04 -11.42 4.07
N CYS A 50 0.73 -11.17 5.34
CA CYS A 50 1.04 -9.93 6.04
C CYS A 50 1.54 -10.28 7.44
N GLY A 51 2.86 -10.26 7.65
CA GLY A 51 3.49 -10.84 8.83
C GLY A 51 3.20 -12.33 8.95
N THR A 52 2.46 -12.73 9.98
CA THR A 52 1.99 -14.11 10.22
C THR A 52 0.60 -14.39 9.69
N ASP A 53 -0.14 -13.38 9.28
CA ASP A 53 -1.52 -13.54 8.80
C ASP A 53 -1.55 -13.90 7.33
N LEU A 54 -2.50 -14.78 6.98
CA LEU A 54 -2.81 -15.17 5.61
C LEU A 54 -4.28 -14.92 5.37
N PHE A 55 -4.61 -14.26 4.27
CA PHE A 55 -5.98 -13.99 3.85
C PHE A 55 -6.09 -13.85 2.34
N GLU A 56 -7.29 -14.00 1.80
CA GLU A 56 -7.57 -13.74 0.39
C GLU A 56 -8.01 -12.29 0.20
N ALA A 57 -7.47 -11.65 -0.85
CA ALA A 57 -7.87 -10.35 -1.36
C ALA A 57 -8.41 -10.51 -2.79
N HIS A 58 -9.57 -9.92 -3.06
CA HIS A 58 -10.30 -10.02 -4.31
C HIS A 58 -10.30 -8.68 -5.04
N ALA A 59 -10.65 -8.69 -6.31
CA ALA A 59 -10.82 -7.45 -7.08
C ALA A 59 -11.71 -6.43 -6.35
N GLY A 60 -11.21 -5.22 -6.19
CA GLY A 60 -11.80 -4.12 -5.42
C GLY A 60 -11.28 -3.99 -3.99
N ASP A 61 -10.70 -5.02 -3.39
CA ASP A 61 -10.15 -4.94 -2.03
C ASP A 61 -8.87 -4.09 -1.99
N ILE A 62 -8.63 -3.46 -0.83
CA ILE A 62 -7.40 -2.74 -0.54
C ILE A 62 -6.71 -3.43 0.64
N VAL A 63 -5.40 -3.66 0.52
CA VAL A 63 -4.55 -4.21 1.58
C VAL A 63 -3.62 -3.11 2.08
N PHE A 64 -3.42 -3.05 3.39
CA PHE A 64 -2.45 -2.19 4.04
C PHE A 64 -1.29 -3.02 4.59
N PHE A 65 -0.06 -2.66 4.22
CA PHE A 65 1.18 -3.18 4.81
C PHE A 65 1.85 -2.08 5.63
N ASN A 66 2.16 -2.40 6.89
CA ASN A 66 2.84 -1.47 7.77
C ASN A 66 4.35 -1.45 7.49
N SER A 67 5.02 -0.38 7.91
CA SER A 67 6.47 -0.25 7.83
C SER A 67 7.17 -1.45 8.48
N GLY A 68 8.16 -2.01 7.79
CA GLY A 68 8.95 -3.14 8.29
C GLY A 68 8.23 -4.49 8.30
N GLU A 69 7.00 -4.57 7.88
CA GLU A 69 6.21 -5.80 7.89
C GLU A 69 6.56 -6.69 6.69
N LEU A 70 6.84 -7.97 6.97
CA LEU A 70 7.09 -8.95 5.93
C LEU A 70 5.79 -9.24 5.19
N HIS A 71 5.79 -9.11 3.87
CA HIS A 71 4.59 -9.33 3.07
C HIS A 71 4.90 -10.00 1.73
N ALA A 72 3.87 -10.66 1.19
CA ALA A 72 3.90 -11.35 -0.09
C ALA A 72 2.48 -11.49 -0.64
N ALA A 73 2.36 -11.71 -1.94
CA ALA A 73 1.09 -12.07 -2.55
C ALA A 73 1.31 -13.10 -3.66
N VAL A 74 0.46 -14.14 -3.69
CA VAL A 74 0.46 -15.18 -4.72
C VAL A 74 -0.94 -15.33 -5.32
N PRO A 75 -1.08 -15.65 -6.61
CA PRO A 75 -2.38 -15.92 -7.20
C PRO A 75 -3.02 -17.15 -6.55
N VAL A 76 -4.35 -17.10 -6.33
CA VAL A 76 -5.11 -18.28 -5.86
C VAL A 76 -5.19 -19.32 -6.95
N GLU A 77 -5.46 -18.92 -8.19
CA GLU A 77 -5.53 -19.80 -9.33
C GLU A 77 -4.33 -19.61 -10.27
N ALA A 78 -3.70 -20.72 -10.68
CA ALA A 78 -2.59 -20.68 -11.60
C ALA A 78 -3.05 -20.26 -13.01
N GLY A 79 -2.48 -19.17 -13.53
CA GLY A 79 -2.79 -18.63 -14.85
C GLY A 79 -3.90 -17.60 -14.88
N GLU A 80 -4.41 -17.17 -13.72
CA GLU A 80 -5.27 -16.01 -13.60
C GLU A 80 -4.49 -14.72 -13.95
N GLU A 81 -5.11 -13.88 -14.75
CA GLU A 81 -4.56 -12.54 -15.01
C GLU A 81 -4.69 -11.69 -13.75
N LEU A 82 -3.57 -11.18 -13.29
CA LEU A 82 -3.51 -10.31 -12.13
C LEU A 82 -3.23 -8.87 -12.53
N TYR A 83 -4.02 -7.97 -11.99
CA TYR A 83 -3.75 -6.54 -12.07
C TYR A 83 -3.92 -5.94 -10.68
N PHE A 84 -2.90 -5.26 -10.21
CA PHE A 84 -2.94 -4.51 -8.96
C PHE A 84 -2.15 -3.21 -9.06
N GLU A 85 -2.53 -2.28 -8.22
CA GLU A 85 -1.92 -0.98 -8.07
C GLU A 85 -1.43 -0.83 -6.63
N ALA A 86 -0.31 -0.15 -6.45
CA ALA A 86 0.22 0.12 -5.12
C ALA A 86 0.67 1.58 -5.00
N ILE A 87 0.56 2.12 -3.78
CA ILE A 87 1.20 3.36 -3.36
C ILE A 87 2.08 3.02 -2.17
N VAL A 88 3.40 3.17 -2.37
CA VAL A 88 4.41 2.94 -1.34
C VAL A 88 4.95 4.28 -0.89
N PHE A 89 4.88 4.58 0.40
CA PHE A 89 5.22 5.89 0.94
C PHE A 89 5.90 5.82 2.30
N SER A 90 6.87 6.72 2.52
CA SER A 90 7.46 6.90 3.84
C SER A 90 6.43 7.45 4.82
N PRO A 91 6.36 6.94 6.07
CA PRO A 91 5.56 7.56 7.12
C PRO A 91 5.85 9.06 7.31
N ASP A 92 7.06 9.50 7.01
CA ASP A 92 7.49 10.90 7.10
C ASP A 92 6.81 11.81 6.06
N LEU A 93 6.19 11.24 5.02
CA LEU A 93 5.38 12.00 4.07
C LEU A 93 4.18 12.67 4.75
N LEU A 94 3.59 11.99 5.73
CA LEU A 94 2.35 12.42 6.42
C LEU A 94 2.58 13.35 7.60
N CYS A 95 3.84 13.63 7.94
CA CYS A 95 4.19 14.47 9.09
C CYS A 95 5.47 15.29 8.82
N SER A 96 5.51 16.51 9.37
CA SER A 96 6.60 17.46 9.07
C SER A 96 7.80 17.36 9.99
N THR A 97 7.60 16.98 11.26
CA THR A 97 8.64 16.90 12.29
C THR A 97 8.33 15.82 13.31
N ALA A 98 9.33 15.50 14.18
CA ALA A 98 9.13 14.54 15.27
C ALA A 98 8.02 14.95 16.29
N ASN A 99 7.75 16.25 16.41
CA ASN A 99 6.74 16.81 17.31
C ASN A 99 5.43 17.19 16.60
N ASP A 100 5.26 16.73 15.36
CA ASP A 100 4.00 16.88 14.62
C ASP A 100 2.89 16.09 15.32
N ILE A 101 1.72 16.73 15.54
CA ILE A 101 0.58 16.09 16.21
C ILE A 101 0.09 14.84 15.46
N ILE A 102 0.17 14.84 14.14
CA ILE A 102 -0.20 13.70 13.31
C ILE A 102 0.75 12.54 13.58
N ARG A 103 2.06 12.83 13.64
CA ARG A 103 3.06 11.80 13.96
C ARG A 103 2.82 11.19 15.33
N VAL A 104 2.73 12.02 16.36
CA VAL A 104 2.63 11.55 17.75
C VAL A 104 1.33 10.79 18.01
N LYS A 105 0.21 11.28 17.47
CA LYS A 105 -1.11 10.75 17.79
C LYS A 105 -1.54 9.56 16.91
N TYR A 106 -1.05 9.49 15.68
CA TYR A 106 -1.53 8.49 14.71
C TYR A 106 -0.41 7.67 14.09
N ILE A 107 0.62 8.31 13.53
CA ILE A 107 1.62 7.57 12.75
C ILE A 107 2.53 6.73 13.65
N GLN A 108 3.08 7.33 14.72
CA GLN A 108 3.98 6.61 15.61
C GLN A 108 3.29 5.42 16.30
N PRO A 109 2.06 5.54 16.86
CA PRO A 109 1.34 4.39 17.41
C PRO A 109 1.06 3.27 16.40
N VAL A 110 0.85 3.60 15.12
CA VAL A 110 0.72 2.57 14.07
C VAL A 110 2.05 1.89 13.81
N LEU A 111 3.15 2.65 13.72
CA LEU A 111 4.51 2.10 13.54
C LEU A 111 4.92 1.18 14.70
N ASP A 112 4.57 1.55 15.93
CA ASP A 112 4.89 0.81 17.15
C ASP A 112 3.92 -0.35 17.42
N GLY A 113 2.88 -0.51 16.58
CA GLY A 113 1.86 -1.56 16.74
C GLY A 113 0.87 -1.33 17.88
N GLU A 114 0.84 -0.13 18.47
CA GLU A 114 -0.09 0.27 19.52
C GLU A 114 -1.48 0.60 18.96
N LEU A 115 -1.52 1.10 17.72
CA LEU A 115 -2.74 1.37 16.97
C LEU A 115 -2.79 0.46 15.74
N THR A 116 -3.85 -0.35 15.66
CA THR A 116 -4.05 -1.28 14.55
C THR A 116 -4.84 -0.65 13.41
N VAL A 117 -4.27 -0.68 12.22
CA VAL A 117 -4.98 -0.38 10.97
C VAL A 117 -5.46 -1.71 10.37
N PRO A 118 -6.72 -1.81 9.89
CA PRO A 118 -7.18 -3.02 9.20
C PRO A 118 -6.27 -3.38 8.03
N ARG A 119 -5.72 -4.60 8.05
CA ARG A 119 -4.85 -5.09 6.96
C ARG A 119 -5.59 -5.31 5.66
N LEU A 120 -6.86 -5.71 5.75
CA LEU A 120 -7.73 -5.93 4.62
C LEU A 120 -8.97 -5.04 4.72
N ILE A 121 -9.15 -4.19 3.73
CA ILE A 121 -10.26 -3.27 3.60
C ILE A 121 -11.12 -3.78 2.45
N ARG A 122 -12.22 -4.47 2.81
CA ARG A 122 -13.13 -5.11 1.86
C ARG A 122 -13.90 -4.10 1.03
N ALA A 123 -14.00 -4.37 -0.27
CA ALA A 123 -14.84 -3.62 -1.18
C ALA A 123 -16.30 -3.54 -0.69
N GLY A 124 -16.94 -2.39 -0.91
CA GLY A 124 -18.34 -2.16 -0.52
C GLY A 124 -18.57 -1.81 0.96
N THR A 125 -17.53 -1.62 1.77
CA THR A 125 -17.66 -1.11 3.14
C THR A 125 -17.48 0.42 3.17
N ASN A 126 -18.06 1.11 4.19
CA ASN A 126 -17.90 2.56 4.33
C ASN A 126 -16.42 2.98 4.45
N LEU A 127 -15.61 2.17 5.12
CA LEU A 127 -14.16 2.40 5.21
C LEU A 127 -13.52 2.31 3.82
N HIS A 128 -13.90 1.29 3.04
CA HIS A 128 -13.39 1.12 1.67
C HIS A 128 -13.73 2.31 0.78
N GLU A 129 -14.94 2.84 0.84
CA GLU A 129 -15.34 4.00 0.03
C GLU A 129 -14.40 5.20 0.28
N SER A 130 -14.13 5.50 1.55
CA SER A 130 -13.26 6.61 1.95
C SER A 130 -11.80 6.37 1.54
N VAL A 131 -11.28 5.17 1.81
CA VAL A 131 -9.87 4.83 1.48
C VAL A 131 -9.66 4.72 -0.02
N SER A 132 -10.62 4.14 -0.76
CA SER A 132 -10.55 4.00 -2.21
C SER A 132 -10.57 5.36 -2.91
N ALA A 133 -11.39 6.31 -2.43
CA ALA A 133 -11.42 7.68 -2.96
C ALA A 133 -10.08 8.41 -2.74
N ALA A 134 -9.51 8.31 -1.55
CA ALA A 134 -8.19 8.88 -1.23
C ALA A 134 -7.09 8.22 -2.05
N PHE A 135 -7.08 6.88 -2.14
CA PHE A 135 -6.14 6.12 -2.96
C PHE A 135 -6.20 6.57 -4.42
N GLN A 136 -7.40 6.64 -5.00
CA GLN A 136 -7.58 7.04 -6.41
C GLN A 136 -7.05 8.46 -6.65
N THR A 137 -7.32 9.39 -5.74
CA THR A 137 -6.82 10.77 -5.83
C THR A 137 -5.30 10.79 -5.82
N ALA A 138 -4.67 10.17 -4.81
CA ALA A 138 -3.22 10.13 -4.68
C ALA A 138 -2.56 9.42 -5.87
N TYR A 139 -3.10 8.26 -6.29
CA TYR A 139 -2.59 7.49 -7.41
C TYR A 139 -2.59 8.30 -8.72
N THR A 140 -3.73 8.94 -9.03
CA THR A 140 -3.87 9.76 -10.24
C THR A 140 -2.93 10.97 -10.23
N MET A 141 -2.73 11.60 -9.06
CA MET A 141 -1.79 12.72 -8.92
C MET A 141 -0.35 12.28 -9.10
N LEU A 142 0.04 11.13 -8.56
CA LEU A 142 1.38 10.56 -8.73
C LEU A 142 1.65 10.11 -10.17
N GLU A 143 0.64 9.61 -10.86
CA GLU A 143 0.75 9.17 -12.25
C GLU A 143 0.90 10.35 -13.22
N ASN A 144 0.05 11.35 -13.12
CA ASN A 144 -0.03 12.46 -14.06
C ASN A 144 0.87 13.66 -13.70
N ARG A 145 1.24 13.79 -12.43
CA ARG A 145 2.08 14.88 -11.87
C ARG A 145 1.70 16.27 -12.37
N PRO A 146 0.42 16.69 -12.25
CA PRO A 146 0.03 18.05 -12.61
C PRO A 146 0.72 19.08 -11.70
N PRO A 147 0.75 20.37 -12.04
CA PRO A 147 1.27 21.40 -11.14
C PRO A 147 0.64 21.30 -9.75
N PHE A 148 1.47 21.35 -8.69
CA PHE A 148 1.06 21.25 -7.28
C PHE A 148 0.45 19.89 -6.86
N PHE A 149 0.79 18.80 -7.56
CA PHE A 149 0.30 17.45 -7.24
C PHE A 149 0.67 16.99 -5.83
N GLU A 150 1.70 17.58 -5.22
CA GLU A 150 2.19 17.24 -3.89
C GLU A 150 1.15 17.52 -2.78
N PHE A 151 0.27 18.52 -2.96
CA PHE A 151 -0.73 18.87 -1.96
C PHE A 151 -1.81 17.80 -1.74
N PRO A 152 -2.45 17.26 -2.78
CA PRO A 152 -3.47 16.22 -2.60
C PRO A 152 -2.89 14.82 -2.31
N VAL A 153 -1.58 14.62 -2.45
CA VAL A 153 -0.92 13.35 -2.13
C VAL A 153 -0.60 13.24 -0.64
N LYS A 154 -0.39 14.36 0.04
CA LYS A 154 -0.23 14.43 1.49
C LYS A 154 -1.56 14.36 2.22
#